data_1f6dfbb2ccf9a9a8df41991fa08ee2aa
#
_entry.id   1f6dfbb2ccf9a9a8df41991fa08ee2aa
#
_cell.length_a   1.000
_cell.length_b   1.000
_cell.length_c   1.000
_cell.angle_alpha   90.00
_cell.angle_beta   90.00
_cell.angle_gamma   90.00
#
_symmetry.space_group_name_H-M   'P 1'
#
loop_
_entity.id
_entity.type
_entity.pdbx_description
1 polymer ?
#
loop_
_entity_poly.entity_id
_entity_poly.type
_entity_poly.pdbx_seq_one_letter_code
_entity_poly.pdbx_strand_id
1 'polypeptide(L)'
;VRAEALPVATGKTVQLARAHASGKECVPSHLVLGSALEFIWSDKYRKDELYLLFVPITTGPCRTGQYYVYYENLFRDLRLENVVVFILSADNSYGELGSDFTKEMWKGLVLSDYLKDVQNSLKTVAEEPAKALAAYEKSWRALMDDVEHRPKHIWKQLEILAANLKKIPLKKKVSDCPKVLVIGEIYVRRDDFAVGELTDLMSAQGIVVKVAGISEWIHYLDFVREYAQKKLLGLKKAGNRIFSKPWLELKKLGVEKWWKHSVEKKTLSILGPTGLIPETPHDMREIMEYTQKHFVNLELNSEIAVSSGSAAAAMDAGYSGVVNISPFACLIGRVIEGIYTPWAREHGYPTLSVEVDGNLLPPNIINKLNIFMVNVLRFGGNPEISPLL
;
A
#
# COMPACT_ATOMS: atom_id res chain seq x y z
N VAL A 1 0.14 -27.50 -2.14
CA VAL A 1 0.01 -26.30 -3.02
C VAL A 1 1.34 -25.58 -3.03
N ARG A 2 1.89 -25.32 -4.20
CA ARG A 2 3.09 -24.48 -4.38
C ARG A 2 2.61 -23.06 -4.68
N ALA A 3 3.17 -22.06 -4.01
CA ALA A 3 2.93 -20.67 -4.30
C ALA A 3 4.16 -20.08 -5.03
N GLU A 4 3.93 -19.29 -6.06
CA GLU A 4 4.98 -18.59 -6.81
C GLU A 4 4.58 -17.14 -7.00
N ALA A 5 5.49 -16.22 -6.63
CA ALA A 5 5.28 -14.80 -6.90
C ALA A 5 5.54 -14.53 -8.38
N LEU A 6 4.60 -13.84 -9.03
CA LEU A 6 4.80 -13.39 -10.40
C LEU A 6 5.91 -12.33 -10.47
N PRO A 7 6.62 -12.20 -11.60
CA PRO A 7 7.67 -11.21 -11.76
C PRO A 7 7.10 -9.78 -11.65
N VAL A 8 7.96 -8.84 -11.27
CA VAL A 8 7.61 -7.42 -11.25
C VAL A 8 7.19 -6.99 -12.66
N ALA A 9 6.08 -6.26 -12.71
CA ALA A 9 5.52 -5.80 -13.98
C ALA A 9 6.47 -4.84 -14.73
N THR A 10 6.33 -4.83 -16.05
CA THR A 10 7.12 -4.00 -16.97
C THR A 10 6.19 -3.37 -18.02
N GLY A 11 6.69 -2.48 -18.86
CA GLY A 11 5.94 -1.97 -19.99
C GLY A 11 5.45 -3.09 -20.94
N LYS A 12 6.20 -4.20 -21.07
CA LYS A 12 5.79 -5.37 -21.82
C LYS A 12 4.58 -6.06 -21.19
N THR A 13 4.56 -6.20 -19.86
CA THR A 13 3.43 -6.74 -19.10
C THR A 13 2.14 -5.98 -19.41
N VAL A 14 2.22 -4.64 -19.39
CA VAL A 14 1.07 -3.78 -19.70
C VAL A 14 0.61 -3.93 -21.14
N GLN A 15 1.54 -3.96 -22.10
CA GLN A 15 1.22 -4.15 -23.52
C GLN A 15 0.52 -5.49 -23.78
N LEU A 16 0.99 -6.55 -23.11
CA LEU A 16 0.44 -7.88 -23.21
C LEU A 16 -1.03 -7.91 -22.73
N ALA A 17 -1.32 -7.33 -21.60
CA ALA A 17 -2.69 -7.24 -21.08
C ALA A 17 -3.57 -6.37 -22.02
N ARG A 18 -3.06 -5.24 -22.50
CA ARG A 18 -3.80 -4.33 -23.41
C ARG A 18 -4.20 -4.98 -24.72
N ALA A 19 -3.44 -5.96 -25.22
CA ALA A 19 -3.80 -6.72 -26.41
C ALA A 19 -5.12 -7.49 -26.27
N HIS A 20 -5.54 -7.75 -25.02
CA HIS A 20 -6.79 -8.46 -24.68
C HIS A 20 -7.83 -7.56 -24.00
N ALA A 21 -7.53 -6.28 -23.82
CA ALA A 21 -8.39 -5.33 -23.12
C ALA A 21 -9.31 -4.57 -24.07
N SER A 22 -10.44 -4.09 -23.54
CA SER A 22 -11.38 -3.23 -24.26
C SER A 22 -10.98 -1.75 -24.24
N GLY A 23 -9.94 -1.39 -23.46
CA GLY A 23 -9.51 -0.02 -23.19
C GLY A 23 -10.32 0.69 -22.09
N LYS A 24 -11.15 -0.04 -21.36
CA LYS A 24 -11.96 0.47 -20.23
C LYS A 24 -11.44 0.03 -18.87
N GLU A 25 -10.52 -0.91 -18.85
CA GLU A 25 -9.88 -1.45 -17.66
C GLU A 25 -8.88 -0.43 -17.11
N CYS A 26 -8.61 -0.50 -15.81
CA CYS A 26 -7.61 0.35 -15.17
C CYS A 26 -6.24 -0.35 -15.11
N VAL A 27 -5.19 0.41 -14.86
CA VAL A 27 -3.79 -0.08 -14.84
C VAL A 27 -3.60 -1.30 -13.93
N PRO A 28 -4.12 -1.37 -12.69
CA PRO A 28 -3.99 -2.57 -11.86
C PRO A 28 -4.50 -3.85 -12.55
N SER A 29 -5.62 -3.77 -13.28
CA SER A 29 -6.09 -4.92 -14.06
C SER A 29 -5.09 -5.35 -15.13
N HIS A 30 -4.47 -4.40 -15.83
CA HIS A 30 -3.45 -4.71 -16.82
C HIS A 30 -2.19 -5.32 -16.20
N LEU A 31 -1.77 -4.82 -15.03
CA LEU A 31 -0.58 -5.34 -14.35
C LEU A 31 -0.80 -6.78 -13.85
N VAL A 32 -1.93 -7.06 -13.21
CA VAL A 32 -2.27 -8.41 -12.73
C VAL A 32 -2.45 -9.39 -13.89
N LEU A 33 -3.26 -9.01 -14.88
CA LEU A 33 -3.51 -9.89 -16.04
C LEU A 33 -2.25 -10.12 -16.86
N GLY A 34 -1.50 -9.06 -17.14
CA GLY A 34 -0.28 -9.15 -17.93
C GLY A 34 0.77 -10.05 -17.29
N SER A 35 0.98 -9.92 -15.97
CA SER A 35 1.89 -10.80 -15.23
C SER A 35 1.43 -12.27 -15.27
N ALA A 36 0.12 -12.52 -15.16
CA ALA A 36 -0.44 -13.86 -15.29
C ALA A 36 -0.21 -14.43 -16.72
N LEU A 37 -0.46 -13.62 -17.76
CA LEU A 37 -0.24 -14.03 -19.16
C LEU A 37 1.25 -14.24 -19.47
N GLU A 38 2.17 -13.41 -18.92
CA GLU A 38 3.61 -13.63 -19.05
C GLU A 38 4.04 -14.98 -18.47
N PHE A 39 3.48 -15.35 -17.31
CA PHE A 39 3.72 -16.66 -16.73
C PHE A 39 3.14 -17.78 -17.60
N ILE A 40 1.88 -17.67 -18.04
CA ILE A 40 1.19 -18.67 -18.85
C ILE A 40 1.92 -18.92 -20.19
N TRP A 41 2.55 -17.91 -20.76
CA TRP A 41 3.31 -18.02 -22.01
C TRP A 41 4.81 -18.25 -21.81
N SER A 42 5.23 -18.53 -20.59
CA SER A 42 6.61 -18.92 -20.28
C SER A 42 6.79 -20.44 -20.34
N ASP A 43 8.06 -20.87 -20.37
CA ASP A 43 8.42 -22.29 -20.30
C ASP A 43 8.10 -22.96 -18.95
N LYS A 44 7.68 -22.17 -17.95
CA LYS A 44 7.30 -22.67 -16.64
C LYS A 44 5.85 -23.18 -16.60
N TYR A 45 5.00 -22.74 -17.51
CA TYR A 45 3.61 -23.14 -17.56
C TYR A 45 3.46 -24.58 -18.05
N ARG A 46 2.63 -25.37 -17.36
CA ARG A 46 2.31 -26.77 -17.66
C ARG A 46 0.80 -26.94 -17.84
N LYS A 47 0.39 -27.56 -18.92
CA LYS A 47 -1.05 -27.81 -19.20
C LYS A 47 -1.69 -28.85 -18.30
N ASP A 48 -0.90 -29.70 -17.66
CA ASP A 48 -1.31 -30.77 -16.73
C ASP A 48 -1.33 -30.32 -15.26
N GLU A 49 -0.93 -29.07 -14.97
CA GLU A 49 -1.02 -28.49 -13.63
C GLU A 49 -2.21 -27.53 -13.53
N LEU A 50 -2.86 -27.46 -12.35
CA LEU A 50 -3.90 -26.49 -12.05
C LEU A 50 -3.28 -25.23 -11.43
N TYR A 51 -3.58 -24.06 -12.00
CA TYR A 51 -3.12 -22.76 -11.52
C TYR A 51 -4.25 -21.98 -10.89
N LEU A 52 -4.00 -21.41 -9.72
CA LEU A 52 -4.93 -20.51 -9.02
C LEU A 52 -4.38 -19.09 -9.08
N LEU A 53 -5.04 -18.20 -9.82
CA LEU A 53 -4.73 -16.77 -9.83
C LEU A 53 -5.50 -16.11 -8.68
N PHE A 54 -4.78 -15.59 -7.67
CA PHE A 54 -5.38 -14.86 -6.56
C PHE A 54 -5.74 -13.43 -6.99
N VAL A 55 -7.01 -13.08 -6.86
CA VAL A 55 -7.52 -11.75 -7.21
C VAL A 55 -8.33 -11.19 -6.05
N PRO A 56 -7.89 -10.06 -5.44
CA PRO A 56 -8.70 -9.40 -4.43
C PRO A 56 -9.93 -8.75 -5.08
N ILE A 57 -11.07 -8.85 -4.41
CA ILE A 57 -12.30 -8.18 -4.83
C ILE A 57 -12.83 -7.24 -3.74
N THR A 58 -13.61 -6.27 -4.14
CA THR A 58 -14.30 -5.33 -3.26
C THR A 58 -15.73 -5.10 -3.76
N THR A 59 -16.64 -4.84 -2.83
CA THR A 59 -18.06 -4.50 -3.12
C THR A 59 -18.29 -3.01 -3.31
N GLY A 60 -17.28 -2.18 -3.15
CA GLY A 60 -17.35 -0.72 -3.34
C GLY A 60 -17.45 -0.29 -4.82
N PRO A 61 -17.42 1.01 -5.10
CA PRO A 61 -17.54 1.56 -6.46
C PRO A 61 -16.28 1.37 -7.32
N CYS A 62 -15.39 0.47 -6.95
CA CYS A 62 -14.15 0.18 -7.64
C CYS A 62 -14.32 -0.90 -8.72
N ARG A 63 -13.69 -0.71 -9.87
CA ARG A 63 -13.68 -1.70 -10.97
C ARG A 63 -13.02 -3.03 -10.59
N THR A 64 -12.21 -3.07 -9.54
CA THR A 64 -11.60 -4.31 -9.00
C THR A 64 -12.64 -5.39 -8.71
N GLY A 65 -13.86 -5.01 -8.31
CA GLY A 65 -14.97 -5.95 -8.10
C GLY A 65 -15.40 -6.72 -9.37
N GLN A 66 -14.93 -6.33 -10.56
CA GLN A 66 -15.28 -6.95 -11.84
C GLN A 66 -14.08 -7.64 -12.51
N TYR A 67 -12.86 -7.56 -11.97
CA TYR A 67 -11.68 -8.15 -12.62
C TYR A 67 -11.80 -9.67 -12.77
N TYR A 68 -12.30 -10.35 -11.76
CA TYR A 68 -12.43 -11.80 -11.80
C TYR A 68 -13.33 -12.28 -12.97
N VAL A 69 -14.46 -11.60 -13.21
CA VAL A 69 -15.37 -11.91 -14.33
C VAL A 69 -14.66 -11.72 -15.67
N TYR A 70 -13.92 -10.62 -15.79
CA TYR A 70 -13.15 -10.34 -17.01
C TYR A 70 -12.08 -11.42 -17.25
N TYR A 71 -11.30 -11.77 -16.22
CA TYR A 71 -10.24 -12.77 -16.36
C TYR A 71 -10.79 -14.18 -16.64
N GLU A 72 -11.86 -14.59 -15.97
CA GLU A 72 -12.51 -15.87 -16.25
C GLU A 72 -13.01 -15.99 -17.69
N ASN A 73 -13.64 -14.93 -18.21
CA ASN A 73 -14.10 -14.91 -19.60
C ASN A 73 -12.90 -14.95 -20.56
N LEU A 74 -11.86 -14.16 -20.32
CA LEU A 74 -10.66 -14.17 -21.15
C LEU A 74 -9.96 -15.53 -21.14
N PHE A 75 -9.78 -16.16 -19.97
CA PHE A 75 -9.15 -17.48 -19.90
C PHE A 75 -9.96 -18.54 -20.63
N ARG A 76 -11.29 -18.46 -20.59
CA ARG A 76 -12.18 -19.31 -21.37
C ARG A 76 -12.00 -19.12 -22.88
N ASP A 77 -11.94 -17.86 -23.33
CA ASP A 77 -11.74 -17.52 -24.75
C ASP A 77 -10.36 -18.00 -25.24
N LEU A 78 -9.35 -17.93 -24.38
CA LEU A 78 -7.99 -18.42 -24.64
C LEU A 78 -7.87 -19.98 -24.45
N ARG A 79 -8.94 -20.67 -24.08
CA ARG A 79 -8.97 -22.13 -23.81
C ARG A 79 -7.98 -22.58 -22.73
N LEU A 80 -7.85 -21.75 -21.68
CA LEU A 80 -6.98 -22.02 -20.51
C LEU A 80 -7.80 -22.67 -19.39
N GLU A 81 -8.24 -23.91 -19.62
CA GLU A 81 -9.15 -24.65 -18.70
C GLU A 81 -8.50 -24.98 -17.33
N ASN A 82 -7.19 -24.96 -17.26
CA ASN A 82 -6.42 -25.24 -16.05
C ASN A 82 -5.97 -23.98 -15.28
N VAL A 83 -6.48 -22.79 -15.65
CA VAL A 83 -6.24 -21.54 -14.93
C VAL A 83 -7.56 -21.05 -14.30
N VAL A 84 -7.61 -21.00 -12.99
CA VAL A 84 -8.81 -20.64 -12.22
C VAL A 84 -8.55 -19.35 -11.47
N VAL A 85 -9.49 -18.41 -11.53
CA VAL A 85 -9.44 -17.18 -10.73
C VAL A 85 -9.95 -17.50 -9.33
N PHE A 86 -9.09 -17.33 -8.33
CA PHE A 86 -9.43 -17.51 -6.92
C PHE A 86 -9.61 -16.13 -6.28
N ILE A 87 -10.85 -15.82 -5.89
CA ILE A 87 -11.20 -14.52 -5.34
C ILE A 87 -11.01 -14.47 -3.82
N LEU A 88 -10.46 -13.35 -3.35
CA LEU A 88 -10.32 -13.00 -1.93
C LEU A 88 -11.16 -11.75 -1.65
N SER A 89 -12.14 -11.82 -0.73
CA SER A 89 -13.06 -10.73 -0.47
C SER A 89 -12.58 -9.79 0.64
N ALA A 90 -12.68 -8.49 0.40
CA ALA A 90 -12.47 -7.46 1.42
C ALA A 90 -13.54 -7.50 2.52
N ASP A 91 -14.74 -8.03 2.26
CA ASP A 91 -15.87 -8.05 3.19
C ASP A 91 -15.59 -8.86 4.47
N ASN A 92 -14.72 -9.88 4.39
CA ASN A 92 -14.28 -10.68 5.53
C ASN A 92 -12.79 -10.51 5.84
N SER A 93 -12.18 -9.41 5.37
CA SER A 93 -10.75 -9.12 5.51
C SER A 93 -9.85 -10.22 4.93
N TYR A 94 -10.27 -10.78 3.79
CA TYR A 94 -9.54 -11.81 3.04
C TYR A 94 -9.34 -13.12 3.83
N GLY A 95 -10.34 -13.50 4.63
CA GLY A 95 -10.28 -14.64 5.55
C GLY A 95 -10.67 -16.01 4.97
N GLU A 96 -10.86 -16.15 3.64
CA GLU A 96 -11.35 -17.36 2.98
C GLU A 96 -10.47 -18.60 3.22
N LEU A 97 -9.16 -18.39 3.39
CA LEU A 97 -8.19 -19.49 3.57
C LEU A 97 -7.97 -19.87 5.06
N GLY A 98 -8.79 -19.31 5.96
CA GLY A 98 -8.76 -19.63 7.38
C GLY A 98 -7.77 -18.82 8.22
N SER A 99 -7.85 -19.02 9.53
CA SER A 99 -7.15 -18.17 10.52
C SER A 99 -5.63 -18.25 10.45
N ASP A 100 -5.07 -19.40 10.12
CA ASP A 100 -3.61 -19.56 10.11
C ASP A 100 -3.00 -18.88 8.89
N PHE A 101 -3.63 -19.00 7.71
CA PHE A 101 -3.25 -18.25 6.53
C PHE A 101 -3.36 -16.74 6.78
N THR A 102 -4.47 -16.27 7.35
CA THR A 102 -4.69 -14.85 7.66
C THR A 102 -3.63 -14.30 8.60
N LYS A 103 -3.19 -15.08 9.59
CA LYS A 103 -2.12 -14.68 10.51
C LYS A 103 -0.77 -14.53 9.80
N GLU A 104 -0.39 -15.49 8.97
CA GLU A 104 0.89 -15.42 8.24
C GLU A 104 0.85 -14.30 7.17
N MET A 105 -0.28 -14.16 6.46
CA MET A 105 -0.51 -13.04 5.55
C MET A 105 -0.35 -11.69 6.25
N TRP A 106 -0.92 -11.51 7.45
CA TRP A 106 -0.79 -10.26 8.21
C TRP A 106 0.67 -9.97 8.57
N LYS A 107 1.43 -10.96 9.03
CA LYS A 107 2.86 -10.78 9.28
C LYS A 107 3.61 -10.35 8.02
N GLY A 108 3.35 -11.02 6.90
CA GLY A 108 3.96 -10.69 5.61
C GLY A 108 3.64 -9.25 5.16
N LEU A 109 2.38 -8.82 5.28
CA LEU A 109 1.95 -7.46 4.93
C LEU A 109 2.64 -6.40 5.80
N VAL A 110 2.66 -6.58 7.12
CA VAL A 110 3.31 -5.65 8.04
C VAL A 110 4.81 -5.56 7.77
N LEU A 111 5.48 -6.70 7.59
CA LEU A 111 6.91 -6.70 7.25
C LEU A 111 7.17 -5.99 5.91
N SER A 112 6.36 -6.29 4.89
CA SER A 112 6.46 -5.65 3.57
C SER A 112 6.32 -4.13 3.65
N ASP A 113 5.37 -3.63 4.44
CA ASP A 113 5.15 -2.20 4.60
C ASP A 113 6.36 -1.52 5.24
N TYR A 114 6.86 -2.03 6.37
CA TYR A 114 8.03 -1.46 7.05
C TYR A 114 9.33 -1.62 6.24
N LEU A 115 9.50 -2.73 5.53
CA LEU A 115 10.69 -2.95 4.71
C LEU A 115 10.70 -2.07 3.45
N LYS A 116 9.53 -1.71 2.93
CA LYS A 116 9.41 -0.68 1.89
C LYS A 116 9.82 0.70 2.41
N ASP A 117 9.42 1.05 3.63
CA ASP A 117 9.87 2.28 4.29
C ASP A 117 11.40 2.30 4.46
N VAL A 118 12.00 1.19 4.88
CA VAL A 118 13.47 1.02 4.96
C VAL A 118 14.12 1.25 3.60
N GLN A 119 13.61 0.58 2.56
CA GLN A 119 14.15 0.70 1.20
C GLN A 119 14.12 2.15 0.70
N ASN A 120 12.99 2.84 0.87
CA ASN A 120 12.84 4.24 0.45
C ASN A 120 13.72 5.18 1.29
N SER A 121 13.85 4.94 2.59
CA SER A 121 14.74 5.71 3.45
C SER A 121 16.21 5.55 3.04
N LEU A 122 16.67 4.33 2.74
CA LEU A 122 18.03 4.08 2.27
C LEU A 122 18.36 4.83 0.97
N LYS A 123 17.41 4.95 0.03
CA LYS A 123 17.59 5.75 -1.19
C LYS A 123 17.96 7.20 -0.87
N THR A 124 17.40 7.74 0.22
CA THR A 124 17.56 9.14 0.60
C THR A 124 18.74 9.39 1.53
N VAL A 125 18.91 8.55 2.59
CA VAL A 125 19.81 8.88 3.70
C VAL A 125 21.13 8.11 3.69
N ALA A 126 21.27 7.06 2.90
CA ALA A 126 22.55 6.32 2.81
C ALA A 126 23.64 7.17 2.16
N GLU A 127 24.90 7.03 2.63
CA GLU A 127 26.06 7.66 1.98
C GLU A 127 26.23 7.19 0.54
N GLU A 128 26.10 5.88 0.30
CA GLU A 128 26.16 5.23 -1.01
C GLU A 128 24.86 4.45 -1.29
N PRO A 129 23.79 5.09 -1.80
CA PRO A 129 22.48 4.47 -1.95
C PRO A 129 22.47 3.14 -2.72
N ALA A 130 23.25 3.04 -3.81
CA ALA A 130 23.31 1.82 -4.61
C ALA A 130 23.89 0.63 -3.82
N LYS A 131 24.97 0.85 -3.05
CA LYS A 131 25.56 -0.19 -2.18
C LYS A 131 24.63 -0.55 -1.03
N ALA A 132 23.96 0.45 -0.44
CA ALA A 132 23.00 0.26 0.64
C ALA A 132 21.81 -0.60 0.19
N LEU A 133 21.24 -0.31 -0.98
CA LEU A 133 20.17 -1.11 -1.58
C LEU A 133 20.61 -2.52 -1.93
N ALA A 134 21.82 -2.73 -2.44
CA ALA A 134 22.36 -4.07 -2.69
C ALA A 134 22.53 -4.88 -1.39
N ALA A 135 22.98 -4.24 -0.29
CA ALA A 135 23.10 -4.87 1.01
C ALA A 135 21.71 -5.21 1.62
N TYR A 136 20.74 -4.30 1.45
CA TYR A 136 19.35 -4.53 1.82
C TYR A 136 18.78 -5.73 1.06
N GLU A 137 18.89 -5.74 -0.27
CA GLU A 137 18.37 -6.79 -1.13
C GLU A 137 18.96 -8.16 -0.79
N LYS A 138 20.28 -8.23 -0.54
CA LYS A 138 20.93 -9.45 -0.08
C LYS A 138 20.33 -9.97 1.23
N SER A 139 20.08 -9.08 2.19
CA SER A 139 19.52 -9.44 3.50
C SER A 139 18.06 -9.83 3.38
N TRP A 140 17.31 -9.15 2.51
CA TRP A 140 15.91 -9.46 2.21
C TRP A 140 15.76 -10.86 1.59
N ARG A 141 16.57 -11.18 0.56
CA ARG A 141 16.56 -12.52 -0.07
C ARG A 141 16.86 -13.61 0.93
N ALA A 142 17.88 -13.42 1.78
CA ALA A 142 18.23 -14.38 2.82
C ALA A 142 17.10 -14.61 3.83
N LEU A 143 16.33 -13.54 4.17
CA LEU A 143 15.14 -13.66 4.99
C LEU A 143 14.07 -14.50 4.29
N MET A 144 13.78 -14.19 3.02
CA MET A 144 12.75 -14.90 2.25
C MET A 144 13.08 -16.37 2.08
N ASP A 145 14.32 -16.70 1.69
CA ASP A 145 14.79 -18.08 1.51
C ASP A 145 14.68 -18.90 2.81
N ASP A 146 14.98 -18.31 3.96
CA ASP A 146 14.86 -19.01 5.25
C ASP A 146 13.39 -19.20 5.65
N VAL A 147 12.57 -18.16 5.50
CA VAL A 147 11.16 -18.17 5.92
C VAL A 147 10.32 -19.10 5.04
N GLU A 148 10.63 -19.26 3.76
CA GLU A 148 9.96 -20.21 2.87
C GLU A 148 10.01 -21.64 3.42
N HIS A 149 11.16 -22.04 3.96
CA HIS A 149 11.36 -23.39 4.51
C HIS A 149 11.07 -23.48 6.01
N ARG A 150 11.17 -22.35 6.73
CA ARG A 150 11.06 -22.26 8.20
C ARG A 150 10.26 -21.02 8.64
N PRO A 151 8.94 -20.97 8.38
CA PRO A 151 8.11 -19.78 8.67
C PRO A 151 8.20 -19.27 10.12
N LYS A 152 8.46 -20.17 11.08
CA LYS A 152 8.61 -19.80 12.50
C LYS A 152 9.86 -18.95 12.78
N HIS A 153 10.83 -18.92 11.86
CA HIS A 153 12.07 -18.16 12.00
C HIS A 153 11.96 -16.69 11.61
N ILE A 154 10.81 -16.23 11.13
CA ILE A 154 10.59 -14.90 10.59
C ILE A 154 11.15 -13.78 11.49
N TRP A 155 10.93 -13.84 12.81
CA TRP A 155 11.42 -12.83 13.73
C TRP A 155 12.93 -12.84 13.89
N LYS A 156 13.53 -14.03 14.00
CA LYS A 156 14.98 -14.19 14.06
C LYS A 156 15.66 -13.67 12.80
N GLN A 157 15.11 -13.96 11.65
CA GLN A 157 15.66 -13.48 10.38
C GLN A 157 15.48 -11.97 10.22
N LEU A 158 14.37 -11.40 10.71
CA LEU A 158 14.18 -9.96 10.76
C LEU A 158 15.22 -9.26 11.66
N GLU A 159 15.57 -9.86 12.81
CA GLU A 159 16.63 -9.36 13.69
C GLU A 159 18.01 -9.37 12.99
N ILE A 160 18.32 -10.43 12.23
CA ILE A 160 19.55 -10.51 11.44
C ILE A 160 19.56 -9.42 10.35
N LEU A 161 18.46 -9.24 9.64
CA LEU A 161 18.30 -8.19 8.64
C LEU A 161 18.51 -6.81 9.29
N ALA A 162 17.84 -6.52 10.41
CA ALA A 162 17.99 -5.26 11.14
C ALA A 162 19.44 -5.00 11.60
N ALA A 163 20.14 -6.06 12.06
CA ALA A 163 21.54 -5.96 12.44
C ALA A 163 22.46 -5.63 11.24
N ASN A 164 22.13 -6.12 10.05
CA ASN A 164 22.85 -5.78 8.83
C ASN A 164 22.56 -4.34 8.38
N LEU A 165 21.31 -3.88 8.48
CA LEU A 165 20.93 -2.50 8.16
C LEU A 165 21.65 -1.48 9.02
N LYS A 166 21.84 -1.76 10.32
CA LYS A 166 22.58 -0.88 11.25
C LYS A 166 24.03 -0.65 10.88
N LYS A 167 24.61 -1.50 10.03
CA LYS A 167 26.00 -1.37 9.55
C LYS A 167 26.13 -0.45 8.33
N ILE A 168 25.02 -0.05 7.73
CA ILE A 168 25.00 0.82 6.54
C ILE A 168 25.32 2.25 6.97
N PRO A 169 26.34 2.91 6.42
CA PRO A 169 26.65 4.30 6.70
C PRO A 169 25.55 5.24 6.20
N LEU A 170 25.12 6.15 7.07
CA LEU A 170 24.06 7.14 6.77
C LEU A 170 24.66 8.55 6.81
N LYS A 171 24.43 9.36 5.78
CA LYS A 171 24.85 10.77 5.70
C LYS A 171 24.00 11.70 6.56
N LYS A 172 22.76 11.30 6.91
CA LYS A 172 21.85 12.03 7.81
C LYS A 172 20.78 11.11 8.38
N LYS A 173 20.05 11.55 9.41
CA LYS A 173 18.93 10.81 9.99
C LYS A 173 17.68 11.02 9.16
N VAL A 174 16.78 10.02 9.16
CA VAL A 174 15.45 10.12 8.52
C VAL A 174 14.62 11.25 9.14
N SER A 175 14.74 11.49 10.47
CA SER A 175 14.07 12.58 11.17
C SER A 175 14.43 13.97 10.66
N ASP A 176 15.64 14.13 10.12
CA ASP A 176 16.19 15.42 9.68
C ASP A 176 15.86 15.72 8.21
N CYS A 177 15.13 14.82 7.56
CA CYS A 177 14.74 14.97 6.17
C CYS A 177 13.30 15.47 6.04
N PRO A 178 12.99 16.29 5.04
CA PRO A 178 11.61 16.48 4.60
C PRO A 178 11.00 15.13 4.24
N LYS A 179 9.75 14.90 4.65
CA LYS A 179 9.03 13.65 4.43
C LYS A 179 7.81 13.88 3.54
N VAL A 180 7.57 12.99 2.60
CA VAL A 180 6.38 13.00 1.75
C VAL A 180 5.63 11.68 1.95
N LEU A 181 4.32 11.77 2.18
CA LEU A 181 3.43 10.61 2.19
C LEU A 181 2.84 10.40 0.80
N VAL A 182 2.98 9.19 0.26
CA VAL A 182 2.30 8.75 -0.97
C VAL A 182 1.05 7.98 -0.59
N ILE A 183 -0.10 8.52 -0.96
CA ILE A 183 -1.44 7.93 -0.81
C ILE A 183 -2.03 7.59 -2.19
N GLY A 184 -3.28 7.20 -2.23
CA GLY A 184 -4.03 6.94 -3.46
C GLY A 184 -4.33 5.45 -3.63
N GLU A 185 -4.51 5.01 -4.87
CA GLU A 185 -4.97 3.66 -5.14
C GLU A 185 -3.96 2.61 -4.68
N ILE A 186 -4.46 1.61 -3.98
CA ILE A 186 -3.65 0.67 -3.17
C ILE A 186 -2.64 -0.14 -3.99
N TYR A 187 -2.98 -0.54 -5.21
CA TYR A 187 -2.10 -1.34 -6.05
C TYR A 187 -0.98 -0.47 -6.64
N VAL A 188 -1.32 0.64 -7.33
CA VAL A 188 -0.31 1.47 -8.01
C VAL A 188 0.66 2.15 -7.06
N ARG A 189 0.22 2.51 -5.85
CA ARG A 189 1.14 3.10 -4.85
C ARG A 189 2.18 2.12 -4.32
N ARG A 190 1.93 0.80 -4.45
CA ARG A 190 2.82 -0.27 -3.98
C ARG A 190 3.57 -0.99 -5.10
N ASP A 191 3.20 -0.78 -6.34
CA ASP A 191 3.85 -1.37 -7.51
C ASP A 191 5.06 -0.55 -7.94
N ASP A 192 6.25 -1.17 -7.94
CA ASP A 192 7.51 -0.48 -8.22
C ASP A 192 7.59 0.05 -9.66
N PHE A 193 6.88 -0.55 -10.61
CA PHE A 193 6.79 -0.04 -11.96
C PHE A 193 5.98 1.26 -12.02
N ALA A 194 4.93 1.38 -11.19
CA ALA A 194 4.06 2.55 -11.18
C ALA A 194 4.62 3.73 -10.36
N VAL A 195 5.28 3.45 -9.21
CA VAL A 195 5.68 4.49 -8.26
C VAL A 195 7.20 4.68 -8.14
N GLY A 196 7.99 3.75 -8.73
CA GLY A 196 9.44 3.71 -8.55
C GLY A 196 10.14 4.97 -9.02
N GLU A 197 9.86 5.44 -10.25
CA GLU A 197 10.46 6.64 -10.81
C GLU A 197 10.17 7.89 -9.96
N LEU A 198 8.93 8.05 -9.49
CA LEU A 198 8.51 9.15 -8.62
C LEU A 198 9.27 9.13 -7.29
N THR A 199 9.39 7.96 -6.66
CA THR A 199 10.12 7.83 -5.39
C THR A 199 11.62 8.07 -5.56
N ASP A 200 12.22 7.64 -6.66
CA ASP A 200 13.62 7.84 -6.96
C ASP A 200 13.95 9.32 -7.18
N LEU A 201 13.12 10.04 -7.93
CA LEU A 201 13.29 11.48 -8.16
C LEU A 201 13.20 12.27 -6.84
N MET A 202 12.23 11.97 -5.97
CA MET A 202 12.12 12.62 -4.66
C MET A 202 13.30 12.27 -3.75
N SER A 203 13.73 11.02 -3.72
CA SER A 203 14.86 10.57 -2.90
C SER A 203 16.17 11.23 -3.32
N ALA A 204 16.39 11.44 -4.63
CA ALA A 204 17.54 12.16 -5.16
C ALA A 204 17.61 13.62 -4.69
N GLN A 205 16.46 14.25 -4.39
CA GLN A 205 16.37 15.60 -3.80
C GLN A 205 16.45 15.59 -2.27
N GLY A 206 16.73 14.46 -1.64
CA GLY A 206 16.86 14.34 -0.19
C GLY A 206 15.54 14.30 0.56
N ILE A 207 14.44 13.99 -0.11
CA ILE A 207 13.11 13.82 0.45
C ILE A 207 12.89 12.34 0.78
N VAL A 208 12.54 12.04 2.04
CA VAL A 208 12.16 10.68 2.46
C VAL A 208 10.72 10.41 2.04
N VAL A 209 10.52 9.32 1.33
CA VAL A 209 9.20 8.93 0.84
C VAL A 209 8.66 7.78 1.67
N LYS A 210 7.51 8.00 2.30
CA LYS A 210 6.68 6.96 2.89
C LYS A 210 5.52 6.64 1.97
N VAL A 211 5.32 5.38 1.67
CA VAL A 211 4.14 4.92 0.92
C VAL A 211 3.13 4.35 1.90
N ALA A 212 1.89 4.82 1.84
CA ALA A 212 0.82 4.30 2.69
C ALA A 212 0.70 2.78 2.54
N GLY A 213 0.71 2.09 3.68
CA GLY A 213 0.81 0.63 3.74
C GLY A 213 -0.47 -0.09 3.31
N ILE A 214 -0.35 -1.37 2.99
CA ILE A 214 -1.50 -2.26 2.84
C ILE A 214 -2.10 -2.57 4.23
N SER A 215 -1.28 -2.61 5.27
CA SER A 215 -1.73 -2.76 6.66
C SER A 215 -2.72 -1.66 7.07
N GLU A 216 -2.54 -0.42 6.60
CA GLU A 216 -3.48 0.69 6.81
C GLU A 216 -4.88 0.35 6.27
N TRP A 217 -4.96 -0.24 5.07
CA TRP A 217 -6.22 -0.69 4.49
C TRP A 217 -6.90 -1.77 5.33
N ILE A 218 -6.16 -2.74 5.86
CA ILE A 218 -6.71 -3.78 6.74
C ILE A 218 -7.23 -3.19 8.05
N HIS A 219 -6.52 -2.23 8.65
CA HIS A 219 -7.01 -1.50 9.82
C HIS A 219 -8.28 -0.69 9.52
N TYR A 220 -8.36 -0.10 8.32
CA TYR A 220 -9.57 0.57 7.87
C TYR A 220 -10.76 -0.40 7.74
N LEU A 221 -10.56 -1.60 7.17
CA LEU A 221 -11.61 -2.63 7.13
C LEU A 221 -12.05 -3.05 8.53
N ASP A 222 -11.12 -3.20 9.47
CA ASP A 222 -11.45 -3.48 10.87
C ASP A 222 -12.25 -2.33 11.51
N PHE A 223 -11.90 -1.08 11.20
CA PHE A 223 -12.66 0.09 11.64
C PHE A 223 -14.09 0.09 11.09
N VAL A 224 -14.26 -0.18 9.80
CA VAL A 224 -15.58 -0.26 9.15
C VAL A 224 -16.44 -1.36 9.77
N ARG A 225 -15.86 -2.55 10.01
CA ARG A 225 -16.54 -3.65 10.71
C ARG A 225 -16.96 -3.24 12.14
N GLU A 226 -16.05 -2.60 12.88
CA GLU A 226 -16.32 -2.10 14.24
C GLU A 226 -17.46 -1.07 14.23
N TYR A 227 -17.42 -0.11 13.31
CA TYR A 227 -18.44 0.93 13.15
C TYR A 227 -19.82 0.33 12.86
N ALA A 228 -19.89 -0.60 11.89
CA ALA A 228 -21.13 -1.28 11.55
C ALA A 228 -21.72 -2.08 12.74
N GLN A 229 -20.87 -2.84 13.47
CA GLN A 229 -21.34 -3.61 14.61
C GLN A 229 -21.78 -2.71 15.79
N LYS A 230 -21.11 -1.59 16.03
CA LYS A 230 -21.54 -0.58 17.02
C LYS A 230 -22.89 0.03 16.67
N LYS A 231 -23.12 0.36 15.39
CA LYS A 231 -24.39 0.87 14.89
C LYS A 231 -25.53 -0.15 15.13
N LEU A 232 -25.32 -1.43 14.75
CA LEU A 232 -26.25 -2.52 14.97
C LEU A 232 -26.54 -2.75 16.48
N LEU A 233 -25.50 -2.64 17.32
CA LEU A 233 -25.66 -2.78 18.76
C LEU A 233 -26.47 -1.63 19.37
N GLY A 234 -26.30 -0.40 18.84
CA GLY A 234 -27.06 0.79 19.22
C GLY A 234 -28.57 0.67 18.98
N LEU A 235 -28.97 -0.08 17.94
CA LEU A 235 -30.38 -0.34 17.60
C LEU A 235 -31.06 -1.33 18.57
N LYS A 236 -30.28 -2.08 19.38
CA LYS A 236 -30.86 -3.06 20.32
C LYS A 236 -31.25 -2.41 21.64
N LYS A 237 -32.35 -2.88 22.24
CA LYS A 237 -32.76 -2.51 23.60
C LYS A 237 -31.66 -2.91 24.60
N ALA A 238 -31.46 -2.13 25.65
CA ALA A 238 -30.33 -2.29 26.59
C ALA A 238 -30.18 -3.73 27.14
N GLY A 239 -31.27 -4.38 27.54
CA GLY A 239 -31.26 -5.75 28.08
C GLY A 239 -30.86 -6.84 27.05
N ASN A 240 -30.92 -6.55 25.74
CA ASN A 240 -30.62 -7.50 24.68
C ASN A 240 -29.27 -7.25 23.98
N ARG A 241 -28.43 -6.42 24.58
CA ARG A 241 -27.12 -6.06 23.98
C ARG A 241 -26.05 -7.11 24.27
N ILE A 242 -25.93 -7.54 25.54
CA ILE A 242 -24.92 -8.51 25.97
C ILE A 242 -25.22 -9.88 25.36
N PHE A 243 -24.18 -10.57 24.89
CA PHE A 243 -24.24 -11.83 24.15
C PHE A 243 -24.99 -11.79 22.81
N SER A 244 -25.41 -10.60 22.36
CA SER A 244 -25.96 -10.47 21.01
C SER A 244 -24.88 -10.68 19.95
N LYS A 245 -25.27 -11.08 18.72
CA LYS A 245 -24.33 -11.26 17.61
C LYS A 245 -23.39 -10.05 17.41
N PRO A 246 -23.87 -8.80 17.35
CA PRO A 246 -22.97 -7.65 17.24
C PRO A 246 -21.99 -7.53 18.42
N TRP A 247 -22.41 -7.83 19.64
CA TRP A 247 -21.55 -7.78 20.81
C TRP A 247 -20.43 -8.84 20.74
N LEU A 248 -20.76 -10.08 20.34
CA LEU A 248 -19.80 -11.16 20.16
C LEU A 248 -18.79 -10.81 19.06
N GLU A 249 -19.24 -10.28 17.94
CA GLU A 249 -18.38 -9.83 16.84
C GLU A 249 -17.42 -8.71 17.27
N LEU A 250 -17.90 -7.74 18.08
CA LEU A 250 -17.02 -6.69 18.62
C LEU A 250 -15.95 -7.25 19.55
N LYS A 251 -16.28 -8.27 20.38
CA LYS A 251 -15.29 -8.92 21.25
C LYS A 251 -14.24 -9.69 20.44
N LYS A 252 -14.68 -10.44 19.43
CA LYS A 252 -13.79 -11.16 18.51
C LYS A 252 -12.86 -10.18 17.80
N LEU A 253 -13.42 -9.12 17.20
CA LEU A 253 -12.66 -8.08 16.51
C LEU A 253 -11.65 -7.40 17.44
N GLY A 254 -12.00 -7.18 18.72
CA GLY A 254 -11.07 -6.65 19.72
C GLY A 254 -9.83 -7.52 19.89
N VAL A 255 -10.00 -8.85 19.95
CA VAL A 255 -8.89 -9.82 20.05
C VAL A 255 -8.05 -9.81 18.76
N GLU A 256 -8.72 -9.81 17.58
CA GLU A 256 -8.06 -9.73 16.28
C GLU A 256 -7.19 -8.47 16.16
N LYS A 257 -7.72 -7.30 16.51
CA LYS A 257 -7.00 -6.02 16.51
C LYS A 257 -5.82 -6.02 17.46
N TRP A 258 -6.02 -6.51 18.70
CA TRP A 258 -4.93 -6.64 19.67
C TRP A 258 -3.77 -7.47 19.12
N TRP A 259 -4.08 -8.63 18.52
CA TRP A 259 -3.07 -9.47 17.92
C TRP A 259 -2.36 -8.79 16.74
N LYS A 260 -3.11 -8.13 15.85
CA LYS A 260 -2.54 -7.36 14.71
C LYS A 260 -1.55 -6.30 15.19
N HIS A 261 -1.94 -5.49 16.18
CA HIS A 261 -1.05 -4.49 16.79
C HIS A 261 0.17 -5.10 17.48
N SER A 262 0.04 -6.29 18.07
CA SER A 262 1.20 -6.96 18.66
C SER A 262 2.27 -7.34 17.64
N VAL A 263 1.86 -7.73 16.45
CA VAL A 263 2.76 -8.03 15.30
C VAL A 263 3.46 -6.74 14.84
N GLU A 264 2.73 -5.66 14.65
CA GLU A 264 3.29 -4.34 14.29
C GLU A 264 4.29 -3.84 15.33
N LYS A 265 3.89 -3.86 16.59
CA LYS A 265 4.76 -3.45 17.70
C LYS A 265 6.04 -4.26 17.74
N LYS A 266 5.94 -5.59 17.52
CA LYS A 266 7.12 -6.46 17.46
C LYS A 266 8.00 -6.12 16.26
N THR A 267 7.43 -5.91 15.07
CA THR A 267 8.18 -5.50 13.89
C THR A 267 8.90 -4.18 14.12
N LEU A 268 8.18 -3.19 14.65
CA LEU A 268 8.75 -1.86 14.95
C LEU A 268 9.83 -1.93 16.04
N SER A 269 9.69 -2.80 17.05
CA SER A 269 10.74 -2.97 18.08
C SER A 269 12.06 -3.51 17.51
N ILE A 270 12.01 -4.27 16.41
CA ILE A 270 13.19 -4.82 15.73
C ILE A 270 13.76 -3.82 14.72
N LEU A 271 12.92 -3.23 13.87
CA LEU A 271 13.34 -2.34 12.78
C LEU A 271 13.54 -0.89 13.22
N GLY A 272 12.78 -0.39 14.21
CA GLY A 272 12.87 1.00 14.68
C GLY A 272 14.29 1.44 15.08
N PRO A 273 15.04 0.60 15.84
CA PRO A 273 16.43 0.91 16.20
C PRO A 273 17.42 1.03 15.03
N THR A 274 17.00 0.76 13.78
CA THR A 274 17.81 1.03 12.58
C THR A 274 17.83 2.52 12.22
N GLY A 275 16.86 3.30 12.70
CA GLY A 275 16.69 4.71 12.34
C GLY A 275 16.18 4.95 10.92
N LEU A 276 15.72 3.89 10.23
CA LEU A 276 15.28 3.92 8.82
C LEU A 276 13.76 3.94 8.66
N ILE A 277 13.00 3.85 9.74
CA ILE A 277 11.53 3.90 9.71
C ILE A 277 11.08 5.35 9.92
N PRO A 278 10.42 5.99 8.95
CA PRO A 278 9.78 7.27 9.16
C PRO A 278 8.61 7.14 10.13
N GLU A 279 8.30 8.21 10.85
CA GLU A 279 7.14 8.24 11.73
C GLU A 279 5.87 7.88 10.97
N THR A 280 5.00 7.12 11.62
CA THR A 280 3.69 6.77 11.06
C THR A 280 2.69 7.86 11.44
N PRO A 281 1.87 8.35 10.50
CA PRO A 281 0.71 9.17 10.85
C PRO A 281 -0.19 8.43 11.86
N HIS A 282 -1.06 9.16 12.52
CA HIS A 282 -1.96 8.74 13.60
C HIS A 282 -2.61 7.35 13.43
N ASP A 283 -3.19 6.84 14.51
CA ASP A 283 -3.93 5.58 14.43
C ASP A 283 -5.20 5.70 13.56
N MET A 284 -5.77 4.56 13.17
CA MET A 284 -6.92 4.54 12.26
C MET A 284 -8.14 5.30 12.80
N ARG A 285 -8.32 5.38 14.10
CA ARG A 285 -9.43 6.15 14.69
C ARG A 285 -9.24 7.65 14.48
N GLU A 286 -8.05 8.14 14.75
CA GLU A 286 -7.69 9.55 14.53
C GLU A 286 -7.79 9.92 13.05
N ILE A 287 -7.28 9.05 12.16
CA ILE A 287 -7.41 9.22 10.70
C ILE A 287 -8.89 9.35 10.30
N MET A 288 -9.77 8.50 10.84
CA MET A 288 -11.20 8.56 10.54
C MET A 288 -11.91 9.78 11.14
N GLU A 289 -11.43 10.30 12.25
CA GLU A 289 -11.89 11.57 12.82
C GLU A 289 -11.55 12.75 11.90
N TYR A 290 -10.33 12.80 11.34
CA TYR A 290 -9.96 13.77 10.29
C TYR A 290 -10.86 13.65 9.07
N THR A 291 -11.09 12.43 8.60
CA THR A 291 -11.97 12.15 7.46
C THR A 291 -13.36 12.72 7.68
N GLN A 292 -13.97 12.39 8.80
CA GLN A 292 -15.35 12.82 9.12
C GLN A 292 -15.46 14.33 9.29
N LYS A 293 -14.43 14.95 9.87
CA LYS A 293 -14.43 16.39 10.15
C LYS A 293 -14.25 17.24 8.90
N HIS A 294 -13.42 16.79 7.94
CA HIS A 294 -12.95 17.64 6.85
C HIS A 294 -13.40 17.23 5.45
N PHE A 295 -13.71 15.93 5.24
CA PHE A 295 -13.83 15.41 3.87
C PHE A 295 -15.15 14.71 3.59
N VAL A 296 -15.40 13.54 4.17
CA VAL A 296 -16.55 12.71 3.81
C VAL A 296 -17.15 12.03 5.02
N ASN A 297 -18.44 11.68 4.91
CA ASN A 297 -19.11 10.87 5.90
C ASN A 297 -18.53 9.45 5.95
N LEU A 298 -18.38 8.89 7.16
CA LEU A 298 -17.84 7.54 7.39
C LEU A 298 -18.73 6.41 6.81
N GLU A 299 -19.97 6.72 6.41
CA GLU A 299 -20.82 5.79 5.65
C GLU A 299 -20.30 5.55 4.22
N LEU A 300 -19.42 6.43 3.71
CA LEU A 300 -18.70 6.21 2.44
C LEU A 300 -17.60 5.20 2.65
N ASN A 301 -17.93 3.93 2.49
CA ASN A 301 -17.01 2.82 2.65
C ASN A 301 -16.11 2.67 1.41
N SER A 302 -14.96 3.36 1.40
CA SER A 302 -14.00 3.29 0.31
C SER A 302 -12.61 3.79 0.73
N GLU A 303 -11.60 3.53 -0.10
CA GLU A 303 -10.26 4.09 0.02
C GLU A 303 -10.21 5.63 0.09
N ILE A 304 -11.24 6.31 -0.42
CA ILE A 304 -11.39 7.76 -0.33
C ILE A 304 -11.30 8.22 1.12
N ALA A 305 -12.03 7.53 2.01
CA ALA A 305 -12.08 7.90 3.42
C ALA A 305 -10.71 7.79 4.09
N VAL A 306 -10.05 6.64 3.98
CA VAL A 306 -8.76 6.43 4.63
C VAL A 306 -7.66 7.28 4.03
N SER A 307 -7.56 7.38 2.71
CA SER A 307 -6.52 8.16 2.04
C SER A 307 -6.61 9.65 2.33
N SER A 308 -7.82 10.23 2.31
CA SER A 308 -8.00 11.66 2.62
C SER A 308 -7.67 11.99 4.07
N GLY A 309 -8.09 11.13 5.02
CA GLY A 309 -7.77 11.30 6.43
C GLY A 309 -6.28 11.14 6.72
N SER A 310 -5.64 10.12 6.16
CA SER A 310 -4.18 9.91 6.29
C SER A 310 -3.39 11.07 5.72
N ALA A 311 -3.84 11.66 4.60
CA ALA A 311 -3.21 12.82 4.01
C ALA A 311 -3.26 14.06 4.92
N ALA A 312 -4.39 14.31 5.59
CA ALA A 312 -4.51 15.41 6.54
C ALA A 312 -3.70 15.15 7.82
N ALA A 313 -3.81 13.94 8.37
CA ALA A 313 -3.05 13.52 9.55
C ALA A 313 -1.53 13.58 9.34
N ALA A 314 -1.05 13.38 8.11
CA ALA A 314 0.36 13.49 7.78
C ALA A 314 0.92 14.89 8.01
N MET A 315 0.14 15.96 7.80
CA MET A 315 0.57 17.33 8.08
C MET A 315 0.87 17.51 9.57
N ASP A 316 -0.02 17.04 10.45
CA ASP A 316 0.16 17.11 11.91
C ASP A 316 1.29 16.19 12.39
N ALA A 317 1.55 15.08 11.69
CA ALA A 317 2.69 14.20 11.92
C ALA A 317 4.03 14.76 11.39
N GLY A 318 4.06 16.02 10.91
CA GLY A 318 5.26 16.69 10.45
C GLY A 318 5.78 16.25 9.08
N TYR A 319 4.90 15.73 8.22
CA TYR A 319 5.21 15.52 6.81
C TYR A 319 5.17 16.86 6.05
N SER A 320 6.05 17.00 5.08
CA SER A 320 6.21 18.24 4.32
C SER A 320 5.36 18.27 3.03
N GLY A 321 4.64 17.19 2.74
CA GLY A 321 3.74 17.15 1.59
C GLY A 321 3.14 15.75 1.35
N VAL A 322 2.18 15.70 0.44
CA VAL A 322 1.45 14.48 0.08
C VAL A 322 1.38 14.33 -1.44
N VAL A 323 1.59 13.12 -1.93
CA VAL A 323 1.31 12.73 -3.32
C VAL A 323 0.14 11.75 -3.34
N ASN A 324 -0.90 12.07 -4.10
CA ASN A 324 -1.99 11.16 -4.42
C ASN A 324 -1.70 10.51 -5.78
N ILE A 325 -1.37 9.21 -5.79
CA ILE A 325 -1.12 8.46 -7.03
C ILE A 325 -2.29 7.53 -7.34
N SER A 326 -2.74 7.53 -8.58
CA SER A 326 -3.87 6.69 -8.99
C SER A 326 -3.79 6.29 -10.46
N PRO A 327 -4.45 5.20 -10.87
CA PRO A 327 -4.62 4.89 -12.28
C PRO A 327 -5.36 6.01 -13.02
N PHE A 328 -5.08 6.17 -14.30
CA PHE A 328 -5.85 7.08 -15.17
C PHE A 328 -7.37 6.81 -15.04
N ALA A 329 -8.14 7.87 -14.87
CA ALA A 329 -9.60 7.83 -14.68
C ALA A 329 -10.08 6.94 -13.52
N CYS A 330 -9.28 6.79 -12.45
CA CYS A 330 -9.71 6.12 -11.22
C CYS A 330 -10.72 7.00 -10.47
N LEU A 331 -11.91 6.46 -10.21
CA LEU A 331 -12.93 7.20 -9.44
C LEU A 331 -12.41 7.62 -8.06
N ILE A 332 -11.78 6.69 -7.35
CA ILE A 332 -11.24 6.91 -6.00
C ILE A 332 -10.20 8.03 -6.03
N GLY A 333 -9.22 7.93 -6.91
CA GLY A 333 -8.16 8.94 -7.03
C GLY A 333 -8.69 10.33 -7.39
N ARG A 334 -9.69 10.39 -8.26
CA ARG A 334 -10.33 11.67 -8.65
C ARG A 334 -11.13 12.30 -7.52
N VAL A 335 -11.85 11.51 -6.73
CA VAL A 335 -12.58 12.04 -5.58
C VAL A 335 -11.60 12.52 -4.51
N ILE A 336 -10.54 11.76 -4.20
CA ILE A 336 -9.49 12.21 -3.28
C ILE A 336 -8.90 13.55 -3.75
N GLU A 337 -8.52 13.66 -5.02
CA GLU A 337 -8.01 14.91 -5.59
C GLU A 337 -8.99 16.06 -5.40
N GLY A 338 -10.28 15.83 -5.70
CA GLY A 338 -11.33 16.85 -5.63
C GLY A 338 -11.62 17.37 -4.23
N ILE A 339 -11.53 16.51 -3.20
CA ILE A 339 -11.84 16.90 -1.80
C ILE A 339 -10.61 17.33 -1.02
N TYR A 340 -9.46 16.68 -1.26
CA TYR A 340 -8.24 16.94 -0.50
C TYR A 340 -7.44 18.14 -1.02
N THR A 341 -7.36 18.32 -2.33
CA THR A 341 -6.56 19.41 -2.92
C THR A 341 -7.02 20.81 -2.50
N PRO A 342 -8.34 21.13 -2.46
CA PRO A 342 -8.81 22.41 -1.92
C PRO A 342 -8.40 22.60 -0.46
N TRP A 343 -8.61 21.58 0.38
CA TRP A 343 -8.23 21.60 1.79
C TRP A 343 -6.73 21.85 1.98
N ALA A 344 -5.88 21.12 1.26
CA ALA A 344 -4.43 21.29 1.33
C ALA A 344 -3.99 22.68 0.90
N ARG A 345 -4.64 23.25 -0.12
CA ARG A 345 -4.35 24.61 -0.61
C ARG A 345 -4.71 25.68 0.44
N GLU A 346 -5.84 25.53 1.13
CA GLU A 346 -6.24 26.42 2.22
C GLU A 346 -5.25 26.41 3.39
N HIS A 347 -4.57 25.28 3.61
CA HIS A 347 -3.54 25.13 4.64
C HIS A 347 -2.11 25.41 4.15
N GLY A 348 -1.94 25.85 2.90
CA GLY A 348 -0.61 26.04 2.30
C GLY A 348 0.23 24.76 2.25
N TYR A 349 -0.42 23.59 2.29
CA TYR A 349 0.25 22.30 2.40
C TYR A 349 0.57 21.73 1.01
N PRO A 350 1.85 21.41 0.71
CA PRO A 350 2.23 20.89 -0.59
C PRO A 350 1.52 19.59 -0.93
N THR A 351 0.86 19.57 -2.08
CA THR A 351 0.18 18.37 -2.57
C THR A 351 0.31 18.23 -4.08
N LEU A 352 0.35 17.00 -4.56
CA LEU A 352 0.42 16.66 -5.98
C LEU A 352 -0.46 15.43 -6.25
N SER A 353 -1.34 15.51 -7.26
CA SER A 353 -2.03 14.33 -7.80
C SER A 353 -1.35 13.87 -9.10
N VAL A 354 -1.03 12.59 -9.16
CA VAL A 354 -0.37 11.93 -10.29
C VAL A 354 -1.26 10.79 -10.79
N GLU A 355 -1.58 10.81 -12.08
CA GLU A 355 -2.21 9.69 -12.73
C GLU A 355 -1.19 8.87 -13.50
N VAL A 356 -1.25 7.56 -13.32
CA VAL A 356 -0.42 6.59 -14.04
C VAL A 356 -1.28 5.78 -15.00
N ASP A 357 -0.77 5.57 -16.20
CA ASP A 357 -1.43 4.82 -17.27
C ASP A 357 -0.66 3.55 -17.68
N GLY A 358 0.38 3.17 -16.91
CA GLY A 358 1.25 2.04 -17.23
C GLY A 358 2.39 2.37 -18.17
N ASN A 359 2.72 3.66 -18.30
CA ASN A 359 3.92 4.16 -18.97
C ASN A 359 4.83 4.88 -17.95
N LEU A 360 6.04 5.24 -18.36
CA LEU A 360 6.91 6.15 -17.61
C LEU A 360 6.23 7.50 -17.39
N LEU A 361 6.65 8.24 -16.38
CA LEU A 361 6.09 9.56 -16.08
C LEU A 361 6.31 10.51 -17.28
N PRO A 362 5.25 11.10 -17.83
CA PRO A 362 5.39 12.02 -18.94
C PRO A 362 6.02 13.36 -18.49
N PRO A 363 6.69 14.11 -19.40
CA PRO A 363 7.42 15.33 -19.04
C PRO A 363 6.61 16.37 -18.28
N ASN A 364 5.32 16.52 -18.56
CA ASN A 364 4.44 17.43 -17.83
C ASN A 364 4.23 17.02 -16.36
N ILE A 365 4.20 15.73 -16.06
CA ILE A 365 4.12 15.23 -14.68
C ILE A 365 5.47 15.40 -13.98
N ILE A 366 6.60 15.15 -14.65
CA ILE A 366 7.94 15.40 -14.12
C ILE A 366 8.09 16.88 -13.75
N ASN A 367 7.63 17.82 -14.60
CA ASN A 367 7.66 19.25 -14.28
C ASN A 367 6.81 19.60 -13.05
N LYS A 368 5.59 19.05 -12.93
CA LYS A 368 4.76 19.24 -11.73
C LYS A 368 5.42 18.66 -10.49
N LEU A 369 6.07 17.50 -10.59
CA LEU A 369 6.80 16.87 -9.50
C LEU A 369 7.98 17.74 -9.06
N ASN A 370 8.73 18.34 -9.99
CA ASN A 370 9.82 19.26 -9.68
C ASN A 370 9.33 20.49 -8.89
N ILE A 371 8.21 21.10 -9.30
CA ILE A 371 7.60 22.22 -8.57
C ILE A 371 7.13 21.77 -7.18
N PHE A 372 6.51 20.60 -7.10
CA PHE A 372 6.07 20.01 -5.83
C PHE A 372 7.26 19.80 -4.87
N MET A 373 8.37 19.22 -5.35
CA MET A 373 9.56 18.99 -4.53
C MET A 373 10.15 20.29 -3.98
N VAL A 374 10.20 21.36 -4.79
CA VAL A 374 10.62 22.69 -4.32
C VAL A 374 9.70 23.18 -3.19
N ASN A 375 8.39 23.02 -3.31
CA ASN A 375 7.45 23.42 -2.26
C ASN A 375 7.60 22.58 -0.99
N VAL A 376 7.82 21.25 -1.13
CA VAL A 376 8.10 20.35 0.01
C VAL A 376 9.35 20.76 0.77
N LEU A 377 10.44 21.08 0.05
CA LEU A 377 11.69 21.52 0.67
C LEU A 377 11.53 22.84 1.42
N ARG A 378 10.75 23.77 0.88
CA ARG A 378 10.43 25.06 1.54
C ARG A 378 9.56 24.83 2.79
N PHE A 379 8.52 24.06 2.67
CA PHE A 379 7.61 23.73 3.78
C PHE A 379 8.35 23.00 4.91
N GLY A 380 9.29 22.12 4.57
CA GLY A 380 10.16 21.42 5.52
C GLY A 380 11.26 22.27 6.16
N GLY A 381 11.28 23.59 5.91
CA GLY A 381 12.18 24.53 6.58
C GLY A 381 13.62 24.54 6.04
N ASN A 382 13.85 24.19 4.77
CA ASN A 382 15.18 24.28 4.17
C ASN A 382 15.56 25.77 3.91
N PRO A 383 16.55 26.34 4.63
CA PRO A 383 16.91 27.76 4.52
C PRO A 383 17.58 28.14 3.19
N GLU A 384 18.06 27.18 2.40
CA GLU A 384 18.75 27.46 1.13
C GLU A 384 17.77 27.79 -0.02
N ILE A 385 16.47 27.57 0.18
CA ILE A 385 15.44 27.85 -0.82
C ILE A 385 14.76 29.17 -0.47
N SER A 386 15.28 30.28 -1.03
CA SER A 386 14.68 31.62 -0.90
C SER A 386 13.21 31.61 -1.40
N PRO A 387 12.30 32.32 -0.72
CA PRO A 387 10.94 32.46 -1.24
C PRO A 387 11.02 33.23 -2.57
N LEU A 388 10.66 32.53 -3.66
CA LEU A 388 10.22 33.22 -4.85
C LEU A 388 8.80 33.71 -4.54
N LEU A 389 8.66 35.03 -4.56
CA LEU A 389 7.42 35.77 -4.43
C LEU A 389 6.38 35.30 -5.46
#